data_4d8f997101b6fadedd4091b906404e32
#
_entry.id   4d8f997101b6fadedd4091b906404e32
#
_cell.length_a   1.000
_cell.length_b   1.000
_cell.length_c   1.000
_cell.angle_alpha   90.00
_cell.angle_beta   90.00
_cell.angle_gamma   90.00
#
_symmetry.space_group_name_H-M   'P 1'
#
loop_
_entity.id
_entity.type
_entity.pdbx_description
1 polymer ?
#
loop_
_entity_poly.entity_id
_entity_poly.type
_entity_poly.pdbx_seq_one_letter_code
_entity_poly.pdbx_strand_id
1 'polypeptide(L)'
;MRVGCAFNLEHAMGQSSQPSADYQALLDAYTAPADRLLVEKLPDKAVRCLACAHRCTLSPGQRGICRLRFNQDGELRVPYGYLAGLAVDPVEKKPFFHVLPGRSSLSFDMLGCNFRCDFCQNWQSSQALRDHDACTGLTPNTPEQVLALAQKNGLPALISTYNEPLITSDWALALFEEAHAAGIKCGFVSNGFATPELLSRLLPF
;
A
#
# COMPACT_ATOMS: atom_id res chain seq x y z
N MET A 1 0.08 5.75 -18.71
CA MET A 1 -1.35 6.08 -18.92
C MET A 1 -1.94 6.41 -17.56
N ARG A 2 -2.38 7.63 -17.32
CA ARG A 2 -3.15 7.95 -16.10
C ARG A 2 -4.53 7.34 -16.31
N VAL A 3 -4.86 6.27 -15.59
CA VAL A 3 -6.26 5.84 -15.46
C VAL A 3 -6.87 6.77 -14.43
N GLY A 4 -7.30 7.95 -14.88
CA GLY A 4 -8.05 8.86 -14.04
C GLY A 4 -9.43 8.27 -13.79
N CYS A 5 -9.97 8.41 -12.59
CA CYS A 5 -11.40 8.33 -12.36
C CYS A 5 -12.07 9.44 -13.19
N ALA A 6 -12.21 9.23 -14.48
CA ALA A 6 -13.10 10.02 -15.31
C ALA A 6 -14.53 9.52 -15.08
N PHE A 7 -15.05 9.77 -13.88
CA PHE A 7 -16.48 9.65 -13.66
C PHE A 7 -17.17 10.92 -14.17
N ASN A 8 -18.02 10.76 -15.16
CA ASN A 8 -18.99 11.78 -15.54
C ASN A 8 -19.79 12.20 -14.31
N LEU A 9 -19.66 13.43 -13.89
CA LEU A 9 -20.36 14.06 -12.77
C LEU A 9 -21.91 14.04 -12.91
N GLU A 10 -22.45 13.61 -14.04
CA GLU A 10 -23.89 13.60 -14.32
C GLU A 10 -24.64 12.32 -13.87
N HIS A 11 -23.94 11.29 -13.37
CA HIS A 11 -24.60 10.00 -12.96
C HIS A 11 -24.55 9.69 -11.46
N ALA A 12 -24.08 10.60 -10.62
CA ALA A 12 -23.79 10.34 -9.19
C ALA A 12 -24.94 10.67 -8.22
N MET A 13 -26.18 10.77 -8.70
CA MET A 13 -27.35 10.99 -7.84
C MET A 13 -28.20 9.71 -7.76
N GLY A 14 -27.78 8.74 -6.93
CA GLY A 14 -28.70 7.69 -6.48
C GLY A 14 -28.32 6.23 -6.60
N GLN A 15 -27.04 5.81 -6.37
CA GLN A 15 -26.73 4.38 -6.28
C GLN A 15 -25.71 4.03 -5.19
N SER A 16 -26.07 3.00 -4.44
CA SER A 16 -25.38 2.18 -3.40
C SER A 16 -23.92 2.51 -2.99
N SER A 17 -23.68 2.46 -1.70
CA SER A 17 -22.49 2.73 -0.92
C SER A 17 -21.27 1.79 -1.13
N GLN A 18 -21.06 1.20 -2.30
CA GLN A 18 -19.89 0.36 -2.59
C GLN A 18 -19.12 0.89 -3.80
N PRO A 19 -17.76 0.82 -3.79
CA PRO A 19 -16.94 1.09 -4.97
C PRO A 19 -17.45 0.28 -6.13
N SER A 20 -17.36 0.82 -7.36
CA SER A 20 -17.82 0.07 -8.53
C SER A 20 -17.07 -1.27 -8.62
N ALA A 21 -17.76 -2.31 -9.05
CA ALA A 21 -17.16 -3.63 -9.30
C ALA A 21 -15.94 -3.52 -10.23
N ASP A 22 -15.97 -2.58 -11.15
CA ASP A 22 -14.88 -2.28 -12.09
C ASP A 22 -13.62 -1.75 -11.38
N TYR A 23 -13.77 -0.92 -10.34
CA TYR A 23 -12.61 -0.40 -9.59
C TYR A 23 -11.95 -1.49 -8.73
N GLN A 24 -12.75 -2.37 -8.13
CA GLN A 24 -12.23 -3.53 -7.42
C GLN A 24 -11.50 -4.49 -8.37
N ALA A 25 -12.08 -4.79 -9.53
CA ALA A 25 -11.47 -5.64 -10.54
C ALA A 25 -10.16 -5.04 -11.09
N LEU A 26 -10.12 -3.71 -11.27
CA LEU A 26 -8.90 -3.01 -11.64
C LEU A 26 -7.79 -3.23 -10.60
N LEU A 27 -8.09 -3.07 -9.31
CA LEU A 27 -7.10 -3.27 -8.24
C LEU A 27 -6.68 -4.73 -8.10
N ASP A 28 -7.58 -5.67 -8.35
CA ASP A 28 -7.28 -7.10 -8.30
C ASP A 28 -6.30 -7.54 -9.40
N ALA A 29 -6.25 -6.80 -10.52
CA ALA A 29 -5.26 -7.00 -11.58
C ALA A 29 -3.84 -6.56 -11.15
N TYR A 30 -3.74 -5.65 -10.17
CA TYR A 30 -2.46 -5.18 -9.62
C TYR A 30 -2.13 -5.88 -8.30
N THR A 31 -1.94 -7.19 -8.36
CA THR A 31 -1.61 -8.01 -7.18
C THR A 31 -0.52 -9.02 -7.49
N ALA A 32 0.20 -9.42 -6.44
CA ALA A 32 1.16 -10.53 -6.45
C ALA A 32 0.87 -11.51 -5.30
N PRO A 33 1.45 -12.72 -5.31
CA PRO A 33 1.50 -13.56 -4.12
C PRO A 33 2.18 -12.84 -2.97
N ALA A 34 1.68 -13.05 -1.74
CA ALA A 34 2.31 -12.50 -0.54
C ALA A 34 3.71 -13.09 -0.30
N ASP A 35 4.57 -12.30 0.35
CA ASP A 35 5.82 -12.82 0.93
C ASP A 35 5.48 -14.03 1.83
N ARG A 36 6.22 -15.12 1.65
CA ARG A 36 6.01 -16.39 2.38
C ARG A 36 6.05 -16.25 3.91
N LEU A 37 6.76 -15.25 4.42
CA LEU A 37 6.85 -14.96 5.85
C LEU A 37 5.67 -14.11 6.35
N LEU A 38 4.86 -13.54 5.44
CA LEU A 38 3.70 -12.72 5.76
C LEU A 38 2.37 -13.46 5.54
N VAL A 39 2.42 -14.79 5.36
CA VAL A 39 1.24 -15.64 5.21
C VAL A 39 1.44 -16.97 5.93
N GLU A 40 0.41 -17.42 6.64
CA GLU A 40 0.30 -18.77 7.20
C GLU A 40 -0.75 -19.54 6.40
N LYS A 41 -0.39 -20.73 5.91
CA LYS A 41 -1.32 -21.65 5.25
C LYS A 41 -2.10 -22.42 6.30
N LEU A 42 -3.41 -22.52 6.11
CA LEU A 42 -4.35 -23.20 7.01
C LEU A 42 -5.08 -24.32 6.24
N PRO A 43 -5.80 -25.24 6.96
CA PRO A 43 -6.66 -26.23 6.30
C PRO A 43 -7.67 -25.62 5.35
N ASP A 44 -8.24 -26.42 4.45
CA ASP A 44 -9.30 -26.06 3.52
C ASP A 44 -8.97 -24.85 2.62
N LYS A 45 -7.70 -24.73 2.23
CA LYS A 45 -7.16 -23.60 1.46
C LYS A 45 -7.35 -22.25 2.14
N ALA A 46 -7.65 -22.20 3.44
CA ALA A 46 -7.66 -20.95 4.18
C ALA A 46 -6.24 -20.42 4.37
N VAL A 47 -6.09 -19.12 4.53
CA VAL A 47 -4.82 -18.47 4.81
C VAL A 47 -4.99 -17.46 5.94
N ARG A 48 -3.93 -17.23 6.73
CA ARG A 48 -3.84 -16.14 7.68
C ARG A 48 -2.85 -15.10 7.17
N CYS A 49 -3.31 -13.86 7.03
CA CYS A 49 -2.46 -12.72 6.69
C CYS A 49 -1.69 -12.24 7.93
N LEU A 50 -0.38 -12.07 7.80
CA LEU A 50 0.52 -11.68 8.90
C LEU A 50 1.12 -10.27 8.73
N ALA A 51 0.60 -9.43 7.82
CA ALA A 51 1.14 -8.09 7.59
C ALA A 51 0.78 -7.10 8.71
N CYS A 52 -0.41 -7.21 9.32
CA CYS A 52 -0.81 -6.34 10.43
C CYS A 52 -1.49 -7.16 11.54
N ALA A 53 -1.60 -6.56 12.74
CA ALA A 53 -2.07 -7.25 13.94
C ALA A 53 -3.55 -7.68 13.91
N HIS A 54 -4.30 -7.33 12.85
CA HIS A 54 -5.62 -7.94 12.61
C HIS A 54 -5.52 -9.45 12.32
N ARG A 55 -4.39 -9.94 11.78
CA ARG A 55 -4.15 -11.36 11.51
C ARG A 55 -5.36 -12.04 10.85
N CYS A 56 -5.92 -11.41 9.81
CA CYS A 56 -7.13 -11.88 9.14
C CYS A 56 -7.00 -13.32 8.68
N THR A 57 -7.89 -14.21 9.15
CA THR A 57 -8.06 -15.57 8.63
C THR A 57 -9.06 -15.51 7.49
N LEU A 58 -8.66 -15.96 6.31
CA LEU A 58 -9.39 -15.79 5.07
C LEU A 58 -9.63 -17.16 4.42
N SER A 59 -10.90 -17.54 4.26
CA SER A 59 -11.29 -18.65 3.38
C SER A 59 -11.13 -18.27 1.92
N PRO A 60 -11.12 -19.23 0.96
CA PRO A 60 -11.08 -18.92 -0.46
C PRO A 60 -12.13 -17.87 -0.87
N GLY A 61 -11.71 -16.85 -1.62
CA GLY A 61 -12.54 -15.73 -2.05
C GLY A 61 -12.73 -14.61 -1.02
N GLN A 62 -12.33 -14.80 0.24
CA GLN A 62 -12.48 -13.78 1.28
C GLN A 62 -11.37 -12.72 1.21
N ARG A 63 -11.73 -11.49 1.60
CA ARG A 63 -10.84 -10.33 1.73
C ARG A 63 -10.60 -10.00 3.19
N GLY A 64 -9.38 -9.52 3.47
CA GLY A 64 -9.03 -8.98 4.77
C GLY A 64 -9.78 -7.69 5.10
N ILE A 65 -9.66 -7.23 6.34
CA ILE A 65 -10.29 -5.99 6.81
C ILE A 65 -9.87 -4.76 5.98
N CYS A 66 -8.66 -4.76 5.40
CA CYS A 66 -8.18 -3.71 4.49
C CYS A 66 -8.84 -3.77 3.10
N ARG A 67 -9.55 -4.85 2.75
CA ARG A 67 -10.17 -5.18 1.46
C ARG A 67 -9.21 -5.35 0.27
N LEU A 68 -7.92 -5.10 0.45
CA LEU A 68 -6.91 -5.20 -0.60
C LEU A 68 -6.23 -6.58 -0.63
N ARG A 69 -5.95 -7.15 0.53
CA ARG A 69 -5.40 -8.50 0.65
C ARG A 69 -6.53 -9.53 0.66
N PHE A 70 -6.44 -10.55 -0.17
CA PHE A 70 -7.50 -11.55 -0.30
C PHE A 70 -6.93 -12.95 -0.60
N ASN A 71 -7.72 -13.96 -0.29
CA ASN A 71 -7.38 -15.34 -0.58
C ASN A 71 -7.94 -15.75 -1.95
N GLN A 72 -7.04 -16.03 -2.88
CA GLN A 72 -7.37 -16.60 -4.19
C GLN A 72 -7.03 -18.10 -4.16
N ASP A 73 -8.02 -18.92 -3.86
CA ASP A 73 -7.94 -20.39 -3.89
C ASP A 73 -6.75 -20.98 -3.09
N GLY A 74 -6.48 -20.41 -1.91
CA GLY A 74 -5.39 -20.84 -1.03
C GLY A 74 -4.09 -20.03 -1.20
N GLU A 75 -4.06 -19.04 -2.08
CA GLU A 75 -2.97 -18.10 -2.21
C GLU A 75 -3.39 -16.71 -1.70
N LEU A 76 -2.60 -16.14 -0.77
CA LEU A 76 -2.83 -14.76 -0.33
C LEU A 76 -2.31 -13.80 -1.40
N ARG A 77 -3.24 -13.07 -2.04
CA ARG A 77 -2.93 -12.00 -2.99
C ARG A 77 -2.80 -10.67 -2.26
N VAL A 78 -1.81 -9.87 -2.66
CA VAL A 78 -1.47 -8.58 -2.02
C VAL A 78 -1.30 -7.49 -3.08
N PRO A 79 -1.55 -6.21 -2.74
CA PRO A 79 -1.35 -5.09 -3.68
C PRO A 79 0.08 -5.06 -4.21
N TYR A 80 0.22 -4.91 -5.53
CA TYR A 80 1.53 -4.90 -6.18
C TYR A 80 1.49 -4.19 -7.53
N GLY A 81 2.56 -3.46 -7.89
CA GLY A 81 2.76 -2.93 -9.23
C GLY A 81 2.05 -1.61 -9.55
N TYR A 82 1.57 -0.86 -8.55
CA TYR A 82 0.99 0.47 -8.75
C TYR A 82 1.33 1.43 -7.61
N LEU A 83 1.17 2.71 -7.86
CA LEU A 83 1.15 3.76 -6.83
C LEU A 83 -0.12 4.62 -6.97
N ALA A 84 -0.63 5.13 -5.86
CA ALA A 84 -1.71 6.12 -5.82
C ALA A 84 -1.16 7.54 -5.78
N GLY A 85 0.00 7.74 -5.15
CA GLY A 85 0.70 9.01 -5.09
C GLY A 85 2.21 8.87 -5.01
N LEU A 86 2.88 9.92 -5.49
CA LEU A 86 4.33 10.05 -5.47
C LEU A 86 4.69 11.52 -5.29
N ALA A 87 5.51 11.84 -4.28
CA ALA A 87 5.88 13.23 -3.97
C ALA A 87 7.31 13.34 -3.47
N VAL A 88 7.96 14.45 -3.83
CA VAL A 88 9.25 14.84 -3.24
C VAL A 88 8.97 15.89 -2.16
N ASP A 89 9.31 15.55 -0.93
CA ASP A 89 9.05 16.38 0.24
C ASP A 89 10.31 16.45 1.14
N PRO A 90 10.48 17.54 1.94
CA PRO A 90 11.42 17.53 3.04
C PRO A 90 11.21 16.33 3.96
N VAL A 91 12.29 15.71 4.43
CA VAL A 91 12.21 14.51 5.25
C VAL A 91 11.48 14.78 6.57
N GLU A 92 11.54 15.99 7.09
CA GLU A 92 10.85 16.43 8.30
C GLU A 92 9.33 16.46 8.15
N LYS A 93 8.80 16.62 6.92
CA LYS A 93 7.37 16.49 6.64
C LYS A 93 6.86 15.05 6.83
N LYS A 94 7.77 14.08 6.84
CA LYS A 94 7.50 12.67 7.16
C LYS A 94 7.87 12.31 8.60
N PRO A 95 7.76 13.20 9.54
CA PRO A 95 8.31 13.43 10.87
C PRO A 95 9.64 12.71 11.21
N PHE A 96 10.56 12.61 10.27
CA PHE A 96 11.90 12.09 10.52
C PHE A 96 12.86 13.24 10.86
N PHE A 97 12.80 13.79 12.07
CA PHE A 97 13.55 14.99 12.45
C PHE A 97 15.05 14.78 12.64
N HIS A 98 15.47 13.54 12.88
CA HIS A 98 16.88 13.20 13.19
C HIS A 98 17.54 12.36 12.10
N VAL A 99 16.82 12.00 11.05
CA VAL A 99 17.35 11.22 9.92
C VAL A 99 17.47 12.14 8.71
N LEU A 100 18.68 12.35 8.21
CA LEU A 100 18.97 13.17 7.04
C LEU A 100 18.37 14.61 7.12
N PRO A 101 18.58 15.38 8.21
CA PRO A 101 17.95 16.67 8.41
C PRO A 101 18.24 17.62 7.25
N GLY A 102 17.22 18.37 6.81
CA GLY A 102 17.30 19.30 5.70
C GLY A 102 17.36 18.65 4.31
N ARG A 103 17.24 17.34 4.20
CA ARG A 103 17.23 16.63 2.91
C ARG A 103 15.78 16.37 2.44
N SER A 104 15.64 16.11 1.16
CA SER A 104 14.36 15.66 0.58
C SER A 104 14.30 14.14 0.50
N SER A 105 13.08 13.59 0.59
CA SER A 105 12.76 12.18 0.37
C SER A 105 11.80 12.02 -0.78
N LEU A 106 11.83 10.87 -1.45
CA LEU A 106 10.75 10.43 -2.33
C LEU A 106 9.73 9.66 -1.50
N SER A 107 8.53 10.18 -1.40
CA SER A 107 7.42 9.57 -0.68
C SER A 107 6.45 8.94 -1.65
N PHE A 108 5.93 7.77 -1.31
CA PHE A 108 4.94 7.09 -2.13
C PHE A 108 3.84 6.48 -1.28
N ASP A 109 2.68 6.29 -1.88
CA ASP A 109 1.57 5.56 -1.30
C ASP A 109 0.91 4.61 -2.28
N MET A 110 0.25 3.62 -1.71
CA MET A 110 -0.69 2.73 -2.36
C MET A 110 -2.04 2.87 -1.68
N LEU A 111 -3.11 2.38 -2.31
CA LEU A 111 -4.46 2.54 -1.80
C LEU A 111 -4.72 1.73 -0.53
N GLY A 112 -5.70 2.20 0.25
CA GLY A 112 -6.28 1.47 1.37
C GLY A 112 -5.60 1.67 2.72
N CYS A 113 -6.30 1.24 3.76
CA CYS A 113 -5.84 1.26 5.14
C CYS A 113 -6.47 0.10 5.92
N ASN A 114 -5.84 -0.37 6.98
CA ASN A 114 -6.41 -1.34 7.91
C ASN A 114 -7.27 -0.70 8.99
N PHE A 115 -7.29 0.65 9.09
CA PHE A 115 -8.14 1.43 9.99
C PHE A 115 -9.15 2.27 9.20
N ARG A 116 -10.13 2.82 9.96
CA ARG A 116 -11.14 3.75 9.47
C ARG A 116 -11.28 4.88 10.49
N CYS A 117 -10.33 5.81 10.46
CA CYS A 117 -10.33 6.96 11.36
C CYS A 117 -11.28 8.04 10.83
N ASP A 118 -12.17 8.55 11.65
CA ASP A 118 -13.17 9.57 11.27
C ASP A 118 -12.52 10.90 10.85
N PHE A 119 -11.30 11.16 11.33
CA PHE A 119 -10.51 12.36 11.02
C PHE A 119 -9.44 12.15 9.95
N CYS A 120 -9.52 11.07 9.15
CA CYS A 120 -8.49 10.76 8.16
C CYS A 120 -8.47 11.80 7.05
N GLN A 121 -7.40 12.62 6.98
CA GLN A 121 -7.23 13.60 5.90
C GLN A 121 -6.93 12.93 4.53
N ASN A 122 -6.47 11.68 4.52
CA ASN A 122 -6.23 10.90 3.31
C ASN A 122 -7.39 9.93 3.00
N TRP A 123 -8.62 10.26 3.41
CA TRP A 123 -9.76 9.34 3.32
C TRP A 123 -10.05 8.87 1.90
N GLN A 124 -9.83 9.72 0.90
CA GLN A 124 -10.08 9.39 -0.51
C GLN A 124 -9.25 8.20 -1.00
N SER A 125 -7.99 8.10 -0.59
CA SER A 125 -7.11 6.98 -0.94
C SER A 125 -7.17 5.84 0.08
N SER A 126 -7.27 6.17 1.39
CA SER A 126 -7.30 5.16 2.45
C SER A 126 -8.61 4.37 2.50
N GLN A 127 -9.73 4.95 2.08
CA GLN A 127 -11.05 4.32 2.08
C GLN A 127 -11.52 3.94 0.67
N ALA A 128 -10.67 3.99 -0.33
CA ALA A 128 -11.00 3.78 -1.75
C ALA A 128 -11.82 2.52 -2.06
N LEU A 129 -11.71 1.47 -1.23
CA LEU A 129 -12.50 0.24 -1.37
C LEU A 129 -13.64 0.10 -0.33
N ARG A 130 -13.94 1.15 0.43
CA ARG A 130 -14.96 1.12 1.48
C ARG A 130 -16.00 2.22 1.35
N ASP A 131 -15.64 3.28 0.66
CA ASP A 131 -16.47 4.47 0.50
C ASP A 131 -16.57 4.78 -1.00
N HIS A 132 -17.80 4.89 -1.51
CA HIS A 132 -18.03 5.15 -2.93
C HIS A 132 -17.63 6.56 -3.35
N ASP A 133 -17.59 7.50 -2.41
CA ASP A 133 -17.13 8.88 -2.64
C ASP A 133 -15.60 8.98 -2.58
N ALA A 134 -14.94 7.96 -2.03
CA ALA A 134 -13.48 7.86 -1.99
C ALA A 134 -12.98 7.33 -3.33
N CYS A 135 -12.59 8.23 -4.21
CA CYS A 135 -12.01 7.87 -5.51
C CYS A 135 -10.66 8.56 -5.72
N THR A 136 -9.67 7.76 -6.05
CA THR A 136 -8.35 8.26 -6.42
C THR A 136 -7.77 7.40 -7.53
N GLY A 137 -7.01 8.03 -8.43
CA GLY A 137 -6.34 7.32 -9.51
C GLY A 137 -5.19 6.46 -9.03
N LEU A 138 -4.79 5.51 -9.85
CA LEU A 138 -3.56 4.75 -9.69
C LEU A 138 -2.72 4.85 -10.95
N THR A 139 -1.40 4.70 -10.76
CA THR A 139 -0.42 4.68 -11.85
C THR A 139 0.41 3.41 -11.73
N PRO A 140 0.49 2.57 -12.78
CA PRO A 140 1.39 1.43 -12.78
C PRO A 140 2.83 1.86 -12.52
N ASN A 141 3.50 1.21 -11.59
CA ASN A 141 4.90 1.47 -11.26
C ASN A 141 5.57 0.18 -10.78
N THR A 142 6.82 -0.01 -11.20
CA THR A 142 7.66 -1.07 -10.65
C THR A 142 8.62 -0.50 -9.59
N PRO A 143 9.17 -1.34 -8.69
CA PRO A 143 10.19 -0.92 -7.73
C PRO A 143 11.38 -0.22 -8.40
N GLU A 144 11.87 -0.78 -9.52
CA GLU A 144 13.02 -0.26 -10.26
C GLU A 144 12.75 1.15 -10.83
N GLN A 145 11.52 1.42 -11.30
CA GLN A 145 11.13 2.74 -11.81
C GLN A 145 11.16 3.80 -10.69
N VAL A 146 10.68 3.44 -9.50
CA VAL A 146 10.68 4.35 -8.34
C VAL A 146 12.10 4.57 -7.82
N LEU A 147 12.91 3.53 -7.77
CA LEU A 147 14.32 3.63 -7.41
C LEU A 147 15.09 4.53 -8.39
N ALA A 148 14.92 4.30 -9.69
CA ALA A 148 15.56 5.13 -10.73
C ALA A 148 15.17 6.61 -10.62
N LEU A 149 13.92 6.91 -10.27
CA LEU A 149 13.46 8.27 -10.04
C LEU A 149 14.15 8.90 -8.83
N ALA A 150 14.27 8.17 -7.72
CA ALA A 150 14.99 8.64 -6.53
C ALA A 150 16.47 8.92 -6.83
N GLN A 151 17.15 8.02 -7.52
CA GLN A 151 18.54 8.15 -7.92
C GLN A 151 18.76 9.34 -8.86
N LYS A 152 17.91 9.46 -9.89
CA LYS A 152 17.97 10.58 -10.86
C LYS A 152 17.88 11.95 -10.19
N ASN A 153 17.10 12.04 -9.10
CA ASN A 153 16.90 13.29 -8.37
C ASN A 153 17.81 13.43 -7.13
N GLY A 154 18.76 12.53 -6.92
CA GLY A 154 19.68 12.56 -5.78
C GLY A 154 18.98 12.47 -4.42
N LEU A 155 17.86 11.77 -4.34
CA LEU A 155 17.05 11.65 -3.12
C LEU A 155 17.60 10.52 -2.23
N PRO A 156 18.05 10.83 -1.01
CA PRO A 156 18.70 9.86 -0.14
C PRO A 156 17.73 8.98 0.65
N ALA A 157 16.42 9.19 0.52
CA ALA A 157 15.42 8.44 1.27
C ALA A 157 14.16 8.13 0.44
N LEU A 158 13.62 6.92 0.66
CA LEU A 158 12.34 6.44 0.15
C LEU A 158 11.40 6.16 1.33
N ILE A 159 10.22 6.79 1.32
CA ILE A 159 9.27 6.72 2.44
C ILE A 159 7.91 6.24 1.95
N SER A 160 7.48 5.07 2.43
CA SER A 160 6.10 4.61 2.25
C SER A 160 5.20 5.24 3.31
N THR A 161 4.14 5.93 2.89
CA THR A 161 3.37 6.81 3.78
C THR A 161 1.94 7.09 3.28
N TYR A 162 1.26 8.07 3.83
CA TYR A 162 -0.08 8.63 3.57
C TYR A 162 -1.24 7.75 4.02
N ASN A 163 -1.33 6.52 3.56
CA ASN A 163 -2.33 5.53 3.96
C ASN A 163 -1.72 4.60 5.03
N GLU A 164 -1.89 3.30 4.90
CA GLU A 164 -1.20 2.37 5.80
C GLU A 164 -0.22 1.48 5.04
N PRO A 165 1.10 1.74 5.10
CA PRO A 165 2.09 0.97 4.37
C PRO A 165 2.21 -0.51 4.80
N LEU A 166 1.76 -0.89 6.00
CA LEU A 166 1.81 -2.29 6.44
C LEU A 166 0.98 -3.21 5.55
N ILE A 167 -0.14 -2.73 5.00
CA ILE A 167 -0.99 -3.56 4.14
C ILE A 167 -0.46 -3.70 2.71
N THR A 168 0.51 -2.89 2.32
CA THR A 168 1.18 -2.87 1.01
C THR A 168 2.68 -3.16 1.13
N SER A 169 3.07 -3.74 2.26
CA SER A 169 4.46 -3.98 2.63
C SER A 169 5.22 -4.86 1.65
N ASP A 170 4.55 -5.81 0.99
CA ASP A 170 5.23 -6.73 0.05
C ASP A 170 5.85 -5.98 -1.13
N TRP A 171 5.14 -4.99 -1.68
CA TRP A 171 5.68 -4.14 -2.74
C TRP A 171 6.76 -3.19 -2.20
N ALA A 172 6.53 -2.61 -1.00
CA ALA A 172 7.51 -1.73 -0.37
C ALA A 172 8.82 -2.47 -0.04
N LEU A 173 8.73 -3.72 0.42
CA LEU A 173 9.91 -4.56 0.70
C LEU A 173 10.72 -4.81 -0.57
N ALA A 174 10.09 -5.13 -1.70
CA ALA A 174 10.79 -5.29 -2.97
C ALA A 174 11.55 -4.02 -3.37
N LEU A 175 10.93 -2.84 -3.23
CA LEU A 175 11.61 -1.56 -3.46
C LEU A 175 12.74 -1.31 -2.45
N PHE A 176 12.53 -1.62 -1.18
CA PHE A 176 13.51 -1.36 -0.12
C PHE A 176 14.75 -2.23 -0.23
N GLU A 177 14.62 -3.48 -0.67
CA GLU A 177 15.75 -4.37 -0.95
C GLU A 177 16.71 -3.73 -1.98
N GLU A 178 16.18 -3.23 -3.08
CA GLU A 178 16.97 -2.55 -4.12
C GLU A 178 17.52 -1.20 -3.66
N ALA A 179 16.70 -0.40 -2.96
CA ALA A 179 17.07 0.92 -2.47
C ALA A 179 18.19 0.83 -1.42
N HIS A 180 18.11 -0.13 -0.50
CA HIS A 180 19.11 -0.38 0.52
C HIS A 180 20.46 -0.77 -0.11
N ALA A 181 20.44 -1.65 -1.12
CA ALA A 181 21.63 -2.01 -1.89
C ALA A 181 22.26 -0.80 -2.60
N ALA A 182 21.45 0.20 -2.98
CA ALA A 182 21.88 1.47 -3.56
C ALA A 182 22.29 2.54 -2.51
N GLY A 183 22.26 2.23 -1.22
CA GLY A 183 22.61 3.15 -0.14
C GLY A 183 21.53 4.19 0.19
N ILE A 184 20.31 4.02 -0.29
CA ILE A 184 19.16 4.88 -0.02
C ILE A 184 18.47 4.41 1.26
N LYS A 185 18.17 5.33 2.19
CA LYS A 185 17.45 5.03 3.42
C LYS A 185 15.99 4.76 3.15
N CYS A 186 15.41 3.76 3.82
CA CYS A 186 14.02 3.39 3.67
C CYS A 186 13.26 3.58 4.98
N GLY A 187 11.95 3.88 4.89
CA GLY A 187 11.14 4.06 6.08
C GLY A 187 9.64 4.01 5.83
N PHE A 188 8.90 3.80 6.91
CA PHE A 188 7.45 3.85 6.94
C PHE A 188 6.95 4.98 7.83
N VAL A 189 5.90 5.66 7.38
CA VAL A 189 5.02 6.44 8.27
C VAL A 189 3.73 5.65 8.41
N SER A 190 3.54 5.01 9.56
CA SER A 190 2.55 3.97 9.79
C SER A 190 1.78 4.22 11.09
N ASN A 191 0.58 3.66 11.20
CA ASN A 191 -0.18 3.60 12.45
C ASN A 191 0.43 2.62 13.49
N GLY A 192 1.48 1.90 13.13
CA GLY A 192 2.23 1.01 14.02
C GLY A 192 1.56 -0.32 14.32
N PHE A 193 0.45 -0.67 13.67
CA PHE A 193 -0.28 -1.91 13.91
C PHE A 193 0.33 -3.11 13.16
N ALA A 194 1.67 -3.21 13.20
CA ALA A 194 2.44 -4.27 12.58
C ALA A 194 2.40 -5.58 13.39
N THR A 195 2.70 -6.69 12.72
CA THR A 195 3.02 -7.95 13.39
C THR A 195 4.54 -8.07 13.63
N PRO A 196 4.99 -8.90 14.58
CA PRO A 196 6.41 -9.23 14.72
C PRO A 196 7.01 -9.81 13.42
N GLU A 197 6.22 -10.59 12.67
CA GLU A 197 6.63 -11.19 11.40
C GLU A 197 6.98 -10.11 10.37
N LEU A 198 6.13 -9.09 10.21
CA LEU A 198 6.43 -7.99 9.31
C LEU A 198 7.60 -7.14 9.83
N LEU A 199 7.64 -6.83 11.12
CA LEU A 199 8.74 -6.06 11.69
C LEU A 199 10.09 -6.73 11.44
N SER A 200 10.19 -8.07 11.58
CA SER A 200 11.43 -8.79 11.30
C SER A 200 11.87 -8.68 9.83
N ARG A 201 10.93 -8.48 8.90
CA ARG A 201 11.23 -8.23 7.47
C ARG A 201 11.68 -6.79 7.20
N LEU A 202 11.22 -5.83 8.00
CA LEU A 202 11.55 -4.40 7.83
C LEU A 202 12.85 -3.99 8.52
N LEU A 203 13.25 -4.65 9.60
CA LEU A 203 14.44 -4.32 10.40
C LEU A 203 15.76 -4.22 9.62
N PRO A 204 16.00 -4.98 8.53
CA PRO A 204 17.24 -4.84 7.74
C PRO A 204 17.38 -3.50 7.01
N PHE A 205 16.30 -2.76 6.80
CA PHE A 205 16.25 -1.53 5.99
C PHE A 205 16.19 -0.27 6.84
#